data_14109a982ac64c1e1150ccb315d42a72
#
_entry.id   14109a982ac64c1e1150ccb315d42a72
#
_cell.length_a   1.000
_cell.length_b   1.000
_cell.length_c   1.000
_cell.angle_alpha   90.00
_cell.angle_beta   90.00
_cell.angle_gamma   90.00
#
_symmetry.space_group_name_H-M   'P 1'
#
loop_
_entity.id
_entity.type
_entity.pdbx_description
1 polymer ?
#
loop_
_entity_poly.entity_id
_entity_poly.type
_entity_poly.pdbx_seq_one_letter_code
_entity_poly.pdbx_strand_id
1 'polypeptide(L)'
;MGVRKAMGNMASSLSTWGLRHLAHRPAANMPGKIALKIDPRIIAESMDKITEGSIVVVGTNGKTTITNMIADALERQGKSIACNRTGANLAYGVATTLLQTKGTVEWGVFESDELWLAHTLPQVQADYVLLLNLFRDQLDRCGEIDRVQDAIATALEQSPDTTLLYNADDPLCTIIAQRVSNKSVAFGVGEDMHQRQNVVADAQMCQRCSAMFTYGYRQYGQLGTYSCPNCGFSRPDLDFAAKSVVFGDEITFSVEETATGKSVDLHAQRAGSYMVYNVMAAWLASHCAGVSDAVFQKAVDLFDPQNGRLQSLTVEGRPVLLNLAKNPTGFNQNMKLITQAPGKKVAAFFINDNEADGRDISWIWDCDFEELASQEDVMVFAGGIRKNDLQLRLKYAGIDAKIVDSVNEVVDAALKLPSEWNIYAIANYTSLPAVRSALMARADKAAPANPTSGDAKPECSKKWVSGAYVHQAEAAKFDEQPLRIVHLFPDLLNLYGDGGNVRVLAQRCAWRGIPVQVEAVHYGESVDLTSADIVFLGGGPDREQKLASEVLLGMREELRTYVEGDGALLAICGGYQILGSNWLMGDESVEGLSIL
;
A
#
# COMPACT_ATOMS: atom_id res chain seq x y z
N MET A 1 -19.27 30.47 23.99
CA MET A 1 -19.30 29.71 22.70
C MET A 1 -19.44 30.71 21.58
N GLY A 2 -18.50 30.80 20.66
CA GLY A 2 -18.57 31.75 19.54
C GLY A 2 -19.80 31.50 18.66
N VAL A 3 -20.40 32.55 18.11
CA VAL A 3 -21.59 32.44 17.23
C VAL A 3 -21.32 31.49 16.03
N ARG A 4 -20.12 31.52 15.47
CA ARG A 4 -19.71 30.64 14.37
C ARG A 4 -19.69 29.16 14.79
N LYS A 5 -19.12 28.81 15.95
CA LYS A 5 -19.13 27.46 16.52
C LYS A 5 -20.58 26.96 16.69
N ALA A 6 -21.46 27.78 17.22
CA ALA A 6 -22.88 27.43 17.40
C ALA A 6 -23.57 27.17 16.05
N MET A 7 -23.34 28.03 15.05
CA MET A 7 -23.86 27.84 13.68
C MET A 7 -23.28 26.60 12.99
N GLY A 8 -22.00 26.35 13.15
CA GLY A 8 -21.32 25.13 12.63
C GLY A 8 -21.91 23.87 13.23
N ASN A 9 -22.10 23.82 14.55
CA ASN A 9 -22.73 22.70 15.25
C ASN A 9 -24.17 22.45 14.78
N MET A 10 -24.97 23.49 14.61
CA MET A 10 -26.36 23.39 14.15
C MET A 10 -26.41 22.88 12.70
N ALA A 11 -25.59 23.43 11.82
CA ALA A 11 -25.51 23.01 10.42
C ALA A 11 -25.03 21.56 10.27
N SER A 12 -24.04 21.14 11.09
CA SER A 12 -23.57 19.75 11.15
C SER A 12 -24.68 18.81 11.61
N SER A 13 -25.41 19.18 12.66
CA SER A 13 -26.51 18.37 13.20
C SER A 13 -27.64 18.20 12.20
N LEU A 14 -28.05 19.28 11.53
CA LEU A 14 -29.08 19.26 10.49
C LEU A 14 -28.65 18.41 9.27
N SER A 15 -27.41 18.57 8.82
CA SER A 15 -26.88 17.77 7.70
C SER A 15 -26.75 16.29 8.08
N THR A 16 -26.34 15.96 9.30
CA THR A 16 -26.29 14.59 9.82
C THR A 16 -27.69 13.96 9.83
N TRP A 17 -28.66 14.69 10.34
CA TRP A 17 -30.05 14.23 10.36
C TRP A 17 -30.60 13.99 8.94
N GLY A 18 -30.40 14.95 8.03
CA GLY A 18 -30.85 14.85 6.64
C GLY A 18 -30.20 13.67 5.89
N LEU A 19 -28.88 13.46 6.05
CA LEU A 19 -28.20 12.34 5.42
C LEU A 19 -28.70 10.99 5.94
N ARG A 20 -28.89 10.85 7.25
CA ARG A 20 -29.31 9.58 7.87
C ARG A 20 -30.79 9.26 7.60
N HIS A 21 -31.67 10.25 7.68
CA HIS A 21 -33.11 10.00 7.64
C HIS A 21 -33.77 10.26 6.29
N LEU A 22 -33.23 11.17 5.45
CA LEU A 22 -33.79 11.46 4.13
C LEU A 22 -33.01 10.80 2.99
N ALA A 23 -31.68 10.79 3.08
CA ALA A 23 -30.84 10.24 2.01
C ALA A 23 -30.37 8.80 2.27
N HIS A 24 -30.57 8.24 3.47
CA HIS A 24 -30.12 6.92 3.91
C HIS A 24 -28.60 6.69 3.63
N ARG A 25 -27.78 7.76 3.81
CA ARG A 25 -26.33 7.73 3.55
C ARG A 25 -25.54 7.93 4.85
N PRO A 26 -24.31 7.37 4.95
CA PRO A 26 -23.43 7.64 6.07
C PRO A 26 -23.07 9.13 6.13
N ALA A 27 -23.16 9.72 7.34
CA ALA A 27 -22.80 11.12 7.58
C ALA A 27 -21.33 11.24 8.04
N ALA A 28 -20.38 10.72 7.24
CA ALA A 28 -18.97 10.64 7.64
C ALA A 28 -18.18 11.93 7.38
N ASN A 29 -18.33 12.57 6.22
CA ASN A 29 -17.54 13.75 5.84
C ASN A 29 -18.39 15.02 5.65
N MET A 30 -19.61 14.92 5.14
CA MET A 30 -20.41 16.07 4.75
C MET A 30 -20.71 17.03 5.92
N PRO A 31 -21.09 16.54 7.12
CA PRO A 31 -21.37 17.43 8.25
C PRO A 31 -20.17 18.28 8.64
N GLY A 32 -18.97 17.67 8.71
CA GLY A 32 -17.74 18.38 9.01
C GLY A 32 -17.31 19.34 7.90
N LYS A 33 -17.54 18.97 6.63
CA LYS A 33 -17.26 19.86 5.48
C LYS A 33 -18.09 21.14 5.56
N ILE A 34 -19.36 21.03 5.92
CA ILE A 34 -20.25 22.20 6.09
C ILE A 34 -19.79 23.03 7.29
N ALA A 35 -19.51 22.37 8.43
CA ALA A 35 -19.07 23.04 9.64
C ALA A 35 -17.76 23.82 9.45
N LEU A 36 -16.74 23.21 8.80
CA LEU A 36 -15.46 23.84 8.51
C LEU A 36 -15.56 25.02 7.54
N LYS A 37 -16.56 25.05 6.64
CA LYS A 37 -16.84 26.22 5.80
C LYS A 37 -17.40 27.39 6.61
N ILE A 38 -18.16 27.11 7.68
CA ILE A 38 -18.75 28.13 8.56
C ILE A 38 -17.71 28.61 9.57
N ASP A 39 -16.98 27.66 10.15
CA ASP A 39 -15.95 27.91 11.14
C ASP A 39 -14.70 27.07 10.84
N PRO A 40 -13.66 27.65 10.23
CA PRO A 40 -12.41 26.93 9.90
C PRO A 40 -11.65 26.39 11.13
N ARG A 41 -11.93 26.89 12.34
CA ARG A 41 -11.30 26.47 13.60
C ARG A 41 -12.15 25.48 14.39
N ILE A 42 -13.22 24.94 13.81
CA ILE A 42 -14.19 24.10 14.52
C ILE A 42 -13.55 22.85 15.14
N ILE A 43 -12.47 22.31 14.54
CA ILE A 43 -11.70 21.20 15.10
C ILE A 43 -11.04 21.66 16.40
N ALA A 44 -10.20 22.71 16.34
CA ALA A 44 -9.49 23.23 17.49
C ALA A 44 -10.44 23.61 18.64
N GLU A 45 -11.57 24.27 18.31
CA GLU A 45 -12.57 24.64 19.29
C GLU A 45 -13.35 23.45 19.86
N SER A 46 -13.27 22.27 19.25
CA SER A 46 -13.97 21.06 19.71
C SER A 46 -13.03 20.10 20.44
N MET A 47 -11.73 20.36 20.47
CA MET A 47 -10.76 19.56 21.22
C MET A 47 -10.93 19.69 22.74
N ASP A 48 -11.64 20.72 23.22
CA ASP A 48 -12.09 20.85 24.63
C ASP A 48 -12.93 19.65 25.12
N LYS A 49 -13.43 18.82 24.21
CA LYS A 49 -14.14 17.58 24.55
C LYS A 49 -13.21 16.42 24.91
N ILE A 50 -11.94 16.48 24.53
CA ILE A 50 -10.94 15.43 24.81
C ILE A 50 -10.23 15.84 26.11
N THR A 51 -10.17 14.93 27.09
CA THR A 51 -9.73 15.31 28.45
C THR A 51 -8.39 14.70 28.89
N GLU A 52 -7.96 13.58 28.29
CA GLU A 52 -6.70 12.92 28.65
C GLU A 52 -5.64 12.99 27.54
N GLY A 53 -6.03 12.71 26.30
CA GLY A 53 -5.08 12.75 25.21
C GLY A 53 -5.65 12.38 23.86
N SER A 54 -4.81 12.51 22.83
CA SER A 54 -5.19 12.16 21.46
C SER A 54 -4.06 11.56 20.64
N ILE A 55 -4.43 10.67 19.73
CA ILE A 55 -3.53 9.97 18.80
C ILE A 55 -4.02 10.24 17.38
N VAL A 56 -3.12 10.63 16.48
CA VAL A 56 -3.38 10.74 15.05
C VAL A 56 -2.59 9.69 14.31
N VAL A 57 -3.26 8.84 13.55
CA VAL A 57 -2.67 7.76 12.75
C VAL A 57 -2.56 8.21 11.29
N VAL A 58 -1.35 8.16 10.73
CA VAL A 58 -1.03 8.60 9.38
C VAL A 58 -0.11 7.59 8.67
N GLY A 59 -0.16 7.51 7.35
CA GLY A 59 0.63 6.60 6.53
C GLY A 59 -0.19 5.97 5.42
N THR A 60 0.43 5.41 4.40
CA THR A 60 -0.26 4.93 3.20
C THR A 60 -1.15 3.73 3.47
N ASN A 61 -0.64 2.71 4.16
CA ASN A 61 -1.33 1.46 4.43
C ASN A 61 -1.49 1.21 5.94
N GLY A 62 -2.58 0.54 6.34
CA GLY A 62 -2.82 0.13 7.72
C GLY A 62 -3.64 1.10 8.57
N LYS A 63 -3.76 2.38 8.20
CA LYS A 63 -4.42 3.45 8.99
C LYS A 63 -5.70 3.03 9.71
N THR A 64 -6.72 2.63 8.96
CA THR A 64 -8.05 2.32 9.55
C THR A 64 -8.01 1.10 10.46
N THR A 65 -7.25 0.07 10.10
CA THR A 65 -7.08 -1.13 10.92
C THR A 65 -6.46 -0.78 12.27
N ILE A 66 -5.37 -0.03 12.24
CA ILE A 66 -4.62 0.38 13.44
C ILE A 66 -5.45 1.35 14.29
N THR A 67 -6.09 2.34 13.67
CA THR A 67 -6.98 3.29 14.38
C THR A 67 -8.09 2.55 15.12
N ASN A 68 -8.71 1.54 14.49
CA ASN A 68 -9.75 0.76 15.13
C ASN A 68 -9.21 -0.17 16.22
N MET A 69 -8.02 -0.77 16.06
CA MET A 69 -7.38 -1.58 17.11
C MET A 69 -7.07 -0.74 18.36
N ILE A 70 -6.50 0.47 18.18
CA ILE A 70 -6.23 1.41 19.28
C ILE A 70 -7.53 1.80 19.98
N ALA A 71 -8.55 2.14 19.20
CA ALA A 71 -9.86 2.52 19.71
C ALA A 71 -10.50 1.39 20.55
N ASP A 72 -10.47 0.15 20.04
CA ASP A 72 -11.01 -1.03 20.73
C ASP A 72 -10.21 -1.34 22.02
N ALA A 73 -8.90 -1.15 22.00
CA ALA A 73 -8.04 -1.35 23.15
C ALA A 73 -8.35 -0.32 24.27
N LEU A 74 -8.50 0.96 23.92
CA LEU A 74 -8.87 2.02 24.86
C LEU A 74 -10.27 1.80 25.44
N GLU A 75 -11.27 1.46 24.62
CA GLU A 75 -12.63 1.17 25.12
C GLU A 75 -12.64 -0.04 26.07
N ARG A 76 -11.83 -1.09 25.78
CA ARG A 76 -11.69 -2.24 26.68
C ARG A 76 -10.94 -1.92 27.96
N GLN A 77 -10.04 -0.93 27.92
CA GLN A 77 -9.40 -0.37 29.12
C GLN A 77 -10.40 0.44 29.96
N GLY A 78 -11.61 0.67 29.47
CA GLY A 78 -12.67 1.42 30.15
C GLY A 78 -12.69 2.90 29.80
N LYS A 79 -11.94 3.33 28.76
CA LYS A 79 -11.87 4.73 28.34
C LYS A 79 -13.00 5.09 27.38
N SER A 80 -13.56 6.27 27.54
CA SER A 80 -14.47 6.87 26.55
C SER A 80 -13.68 7.51 25.43
N ILE A 81 -14.09 7.32 24.17
CA ILE A 81 -13.30 7.76 23.01
C ILE A 81 -14.13 8.51 21.97
N ALA A 82 -13.43 9.36 21.19
CA ALA A 82 -13.89 9.90 19.91
C ALA A 82 -13.01 9.33 18.80
N CYS A 83 -13.60 8.62 17.83
CA CYS A 83 -12.84 7.96 16.76
C CYS A 83 -13.58 8.01 15.41
N ASN A 84 -12.87 8.34 14.31
CA ASN A 84 -13.40 8.30 12.94
C ASN A 84 -13.30 6.89 12.32
N ARG A 85 -13.87 5.89 12.98
CA ARG A 85 -13.77 4.43 12.71
C ARG A 85 -14.05 4.01 11.26
N THR A 86 -14.79 4.82 10.50
CA THR A 86 -15.15 4.51 9.11
C THR A 86 -14.03 4.79 8.10
N GLY A 87 -12.89 5.33 8.55
CA GLY A 87 -11.80 5.72 7.67
C GLY A 87 -12.03 7.05 6.94
N ALA A 88 -12.89 7.92 7.48
CA ALA A 88 -13.08 9.29 6.99
C ALA A 88 -11.88 10.16 7.44
N ASN A 89 -10.78 10.08 6.69
CA ASN A 89 -9.45 10.55 7.08
C ASN A 89 -9.11 11.99 6.63
N LEU A 90 -10.04 12.70 6.01
CA LEU A 90 -9.88 14.12 5.75
C LEU A 90 -10.24 14.93 7.00
N ALA A 91 -9.78 16.17 7.12
CA ALA A 91 -10.18 17.09 8.21
C ALA A 91 -11.71 17.14 8.42
N TYR A 92 -12.47 16.93 7.35
CA TYR A 92 -13.93 16.83 7.39
C TYR A 92 -14.45 15.68 8.26
N GLY A 93 -13.78 14.51 8.20
CA GLY A 93 -14.11 13.34 9.00
C GLY A 93 -13.81 13.55 10.48
N VAL A 94 -12.64 14.13 10.80
CA VAL A 94 -12.26 14.50 12.16
C VAL A 94 -13.24 15.51 12.74
N ALA A 95 -13.56 16.57 11.99
CA ALA A 95 -14.57 17.56 12.39
C ALA A 95 -15.95 16.91 12.65
N THR A 96 -16.39 16.01 11.74
CA THR A 96 -17.68 15.29 11.91
C THR A 96 -17.67 14.48 13.21
N THR A 97 -16.59 13.74 13.46
CA THR A 97 -16.45 12.90 14.66
C THR A 97 -16.54 13.74 15.94
N LEU A 98 -15.75 14.81 16.03
CA LEU A 98 -15.76 15.70 17.18
C LEU A 98 -17.14 16.36 17.40
N LEU A 99 -17.82 16.78 16.32
CA LEU A 99 -19.14 17.38 16.38
C LEU A 99 -20.23 16.39 16.82
N GLN A 100 -20.12 15.12 16.42
CA GLN A 100 -21.05 14.05 16.80
C GLN A 100 -20.78 13.49 18.21
N THR A 101 -19.59 13.71 18.78
CA THR A 101 -19.24 13.31 20.14
C THR A 101 -20.08 14.09 21.14
N LYS A 102 -20.84 13.36 21.98
CA LYS A 102 -21.69 13.93 23.02
C LYS A 102 -20.92 14.05 24.34
N GLY A 103 -20.94 15.25 24.92
CA GLY A 103 -20.22 15.53 26.16
C GLY A 103 -18.69 15.51 25.96
N THR A 104 -17.97 15.16 27.01
CA THR A 104 -16.53 14.97 27.02
C THR A 104 -16.18 13.50 26.96
N VAL A 105 -15.04 13.17 26.38
CA VAL A 105 -14.46 11.82 26.30
C VAL A 105 -12.99 11.90 26.70
N GLU A 106 -12.42 10.80 27.14
CA GLU A 106 -11.04 10.78 27.63
C GLU A 106 -10.04 10.84 26.49
N TRP A 107 -10.24 10.04 25.43
CA TRP A 107 -9.29 9.96 24.32
C TRP A 107 -9.88 10.28 22.95
N GLY A 108 -9.06 10.92 22.11
CA GLY A 108 -9.30 11.10 20.69
C GLY A 108 -8.40 10.15 19.88
N VAL A 109 -8.96 9.35 18.96
CA VAL A 109 -8.18 8.50 18.06
C VAL A 109 -8.61 8.80 16.63
N PHE A 110 -7.73 9.43 15.87
CA PHE A 110 -8.08 9.94 14.54
C PHE A 110 -7.18 9.37 13.45
N GLU A 111 -7.78 8.84 12.39
CA GLU A 111 -7.10 8.58 11.14
C GLU A 111 -7.00 9.87 10.33
N SER A 112 -5.81 10.19 9.79
CA SER A 112 -5.60 11.32 8.87
C SER A 112 -4.96 10.87 7.56
N ASP A 113 -5.41 11.48 6.45
CA ASP A 113 -4.73 11.41 5.17
C ASP A 113 -3.41 12.20 5.27
N GLU A 114 -2.38 11.75 4.58
CA GLU A 114 -1.03 12.28 4.67
C GLU A 114 -0.95 13.77 4.29
N LEU A 115 -1.57 14.16 3.19
CA LEU A 115 -1.60 15.56 2.74
C LEU A 115 -2.52 16.43 3.59
N TRP A 116 -3.57 15.84 4.16
CA TRP A 116 -4.51 16.54 5.03
C TRP A 116 -4.02 16.68 6.46
N LEU A 117 -2.94 15.99 6.83
CA LEU A 117 -2.34 16.11 8.16
C LEU A 117 -1.96 17.56 8.48
N ALA A 118 -1.42 18.31 7.50
CA ALA A 118 -1.09 19.73 7.63
C ALA A 118 -2.30 20.63 7.99
N HIS A 119 -3.53 20.17 7.69
CA HIS A 119 -4.76 20.88 8.05
C HIS A 119 -5.40 20.37 9.34
N THR A 120 -5.06 19.15 9.75
CA THR A 120 -5.69 18.47 10.89
C THR A 120 -4.85 18.60 12.15
N LEU A 121 -3.57 18.22 12.10
CA LEU A 121 -2.70 18.15 13.28
C LEU A 121 -2.53 19.49 14.00
N PRO A 122 -2.33 20.65 13.31
CA PRO A 122 -2.22 21.95 13.98
C PRO A 122 -3.47 22.37 14.74
N GLN A 123 -4.63 21.81 14.39
CA GLN A 123 -5.88 22.06 15.12
C GLN A 123 -6.15 21.05 16.23
N VAL A 124 -5.72 19.79 16.05
CA VAL A 124 -5.88 18.73 17.05
C VAL A 124 -4.85 18.86 18.14
N GLN A 125 -3.60 19.27 17.82
CA GLN A 125 -2.46 19.32 18.76
C GLN A 125 -2.34 18.00 19.51
N ALA A 126 -2.24 16.91 18.74
CA ALA A 126 -2.26 15.55 19.28
C ALA A 126 -1.04 15.28 20.18
N ASP A 127 -1.22 14.46 21.21
CA ASP A 127 -0.11 14.00 22.06
C ASP A 127 0.82 13.07 21.26
N TYR A 128 0.23 12.25 20.38
CA TYR A 128 0.97 11.31 19.56
C TYR A 128 0.54 11.36 18.08
N VAL A 129 1.52 11.36 17.20
CA VAL A 129 1.35 11.00 15.78
C VAL A 129 2.00 9.65 15.55
N LEU A 130 1.23 8.70 15.01
CA LEU A 130 1.71 7.38 14.64
C LEU A 130 1.90 7.31 13.12
N LEU A 131 3.14 7.36 12.66
CA LEU A 131 3.53 7.32 11.26
C LEU A 131 3.92 5.89 10.86
N LEU A 132 3.11 5.28 9.99
CA LEU A 132 3.17 3.85 9.70
C LEU A 132 4.13 3.48 8.58
N ASN A 133 3.93 4.06 7.42
CA ASN A 133 4.67 3.78 6.19
C ASN A 133 4.26 4.76 5.09
N LEU A 134 5.14 4.94 4.11
CA LEU A 134 4.88 5.77 2.95
C LEU A 134 5.17 4.98 1.67
N PHE A 135 4.13 4.67 0.90
CA PHE A 135 4.21 4.00 -0.38
C PHE A 135 3.59 4.87 -1.48
N ARG A 136 3.91 4.60 -2.73
CA ARG A 136 3.20 5.21 -3.86
C ARG A 136 1.71 4.88 -3.75
N ASP A 137 0.89 5.90 -3.80
CA ASP A 137 -0.56 5.79 -3.74
C ASP A 137 -1.20 6.95 -4.50
N GLN A 138 -2.02 6.66 -5.51
CA GLN A 138 -2.77 7.65 -6.27
C GLN A 138 -1.87 8.84 -6.71
N LEU A 139 -0.85 8.58 -7.52
CA LEU A 139 0.14 9.59 -7.96
C LEU A 139 -0.51 10.82 -8.62
N ASP A 140 -1.61 10.63 -9.33
CA ASP A 140 -2.41 11.71 -9.93
C ASP A 140 -3.02 12.67 -8.88
N ARG A 141 -3.21 12.22 -7.64
CA ARG A 141 -3.75 13.00 -6.52
C ARG A 141 -2.68 13.47 -5.54
N CYS A 142 -1.81 12.57 -5.14
CA CYS A 142 -0.81 12.83 -4.09
C CYS A 142 0.47 13.46 -4.66
N GLY A 143 0.76 13.23 -5.93
CA GLY A 143 2.05 13.61 -6.53
C GLY A 143 3.18 12.73 -6.00
N GLU A 144 4.39 13.23 -6.07
CA GLU A 144 5.57 12.52 -5.60
C GLU A 144 5.63 12.39 -4.07
N ILE A 145 6.34 11.40 -3.60
CA ILE A 145 6.51 11.08 -2.17
C ILE A 145 7.10 12.25 -1.38
N ASP A 146 7.98 13.05 -1.98
CA ASP A 146 8.58 14.23 -1.35
C ASP A 146 7.53 15.23 -0.88
N ARG A 147 6.49 15.46 -1.67
CA ARG A 147 5.37 16.34 -1.28
C ARG A 147 4.62 15.81 -0.06
N VAL A 148 4.47 14.50 0.03
CA VAL A 148 3.81 13.85 1.18
C VAL A 148 4.68 14.02 2.43
N GLN A 149 6.00 13.81 2.30
CA GLN A 149 6.95 14.01 3.39
C GLN A 149 6.95 15.45 3.89
N ASP A 150 6.94 16.42 2.98
CA ASP A 150 6.90 17.85 3.31
C ASP A 150 5.63 18.23 4.07
N ALA A 151 4.48 17.70 3.65
CA ALA A 151 3.21 17.94 4.31
C ALA A 151 3.21 17.39 5.76
N ILE A 152 3.73 16.18 5.97
CA ILE A 152 3.83 15.57 7.30
C ILE A 152 4.82 16.32 8.18
N ALA A 153 6.02 16.66 7.68
CA ALA A 153 7.02 17.40 8.43
C ALA A 153 6.48 18.78 8.84
N THR A 154 5.86 19.52 7.91
CA THR A 154 5.24 20.82 8.20
C THR A 154 4.16 20.73 9.28
N ALA A 155 3.33 19.67 9.25
CA ALA A 155 2.30 19.45 10.27
C ALA A 155 2.93 19.24 11.67
N LEU A 156 4.00 18.46 11.74
CA LEU A 156 4.73 18.19 13.00
C LEU A 156 5.44 19.45 13.52
N GLU A 157 6.08 20.23 12.66
CA GLU A 157 6.72 21.51 13.03
C GLU A 157 5.71 22.52 13.62
N GLN A 158 4.46 22.50 13.13
CA GLN A 158 3.37 23.32 13.67
C GLN A 158 2.74 22.74 14.95
N SER A 159 3.18 21.57 15.39
CA SER A 159 2.69 20.88 16.59
C SER A 159 3.89 20.34 17.40
N PRO A 160 4.73 21.22 17.95
CA PRO A 160 6.05 20.87 18.51
C PRO A 160 5.97 19.96 19.75
N ASP A 161 4.88 19.99 20.49
CA ASP A 161 4.68 19.16 21.70
C ASP A 161 4.23 17.73 21.35
N THR A 162 3.84 17.46 20.10
CA THR A 162 3.45 16.13 19.64
C THR A 162 4.64 15.17 19.62
N THR A 163 4.51 14.01 20.22
CA THR A 163 5.49 12.91 20.10
C THR A 163 5.22 12.11 18.83
N LEU A 164 6.26 11.92 18.00
CA LEU A 164 6.21 11.13 16.77
C LEU A 164 6.58 9.67 17.07
N LEU A 165 5.62 8.75 16.92
CA LEU A 165 5.86 7.31 16.90
C LEU A 165 6.00 6.90 15.44
N TYR A 166 7.16 6.39 15.00
CA TYR A 166 7.38 6.14 13.58
C TYR A 166 8.01 4.79 13.29
N ASN A 167 7.62 4.22 12.16
CA ASN A 167 8.21 2.99 11.65
C ASN A 167 9.60 3.28 11.07
N ALA A 168 10.64 2.89 11.80
CA ALA A 168 12.03 3.12 11.42
C ALA A 168 12.53 2.17 10.32
N ASP A 169 11.80 1.09 10.02
CA ASP A 169 12.09 0.21 8.88
C ASP A 169 11.79 0.89 7.54
N ASP A 170 10.99 1.98 7.55
CA ASP A 170 10.73 2.80 6.37
C ASP A 170 11.71 3.98 6.31
N PRO A 171 12.61 4.05 5.30
CA PRO A 171 13.53 5.17 5.14
C PRO A 171 12.81 6.51 4.96
N LEU A 172 11.60 6.51 4.38
CA LEU A 172 10.80 7.69 4.16
C LEU A 172 10.22 8.25 5.47
N CYS A 173 9.84 7.38 6.40
CA CYS A 173 9.41 7.78 7.75
C CYS A 173 10.59 8.28 8.59
N THR A 174 11.74 7.62 8.47
CA THR A 174 12.96 8.00 9.21
C THR A 174 13.47 9.38 8.80
N ILE A 175 13.42 9.73 7.51
CA ILE A 175 13.87 11.06 7.06
C ILE A 175 12.97 12.17 7.64
N ILE A 176 11.66 11.93 7.77
CA ILE A 176 10.73 12.87 8.42
C ILE A 176 11.13 13.04 9.89
N ALA A 177 11.31 11.94 10.63
CA ALA A 177 11.70 11.98 12.04
C ALA A 177 13.01 12.74 12.27
N GLN A 178 13.96 12.71 11.31
CA GLN A 178 15.22 13.43 11.39
C GLN A 178 15.15 14.91 10.94
N ARG A 179 14.07 15.31 10.27
CA ARG A 179 13.84 16.70 9.82
C ARG A 179 13.17 17.55 10.89
N VAL A 180 12.35 16.93 11.74
CA VAL A 180 11.54 17.64 12.74
C VAL A 180 12.20 17.61 14.12
N SER A 181 11.88 18.59 14.97
CA SER A 181 12.40 18.69 16.34
C SER A 181 11.53 17.99 17.38
N ASN A 182 10.44 17.38 16.96
CA ASN A 182 9.51 16.66 17.83
C ASN A 182 10.23 15.49 18.53
N LYS A 183 9.85 15.21 19.78
CA LYS A 183 10.24 13.97 20.43
C LYS A 183 9.78 12.79 19.54
N SER A 184 10.68 11.81 19.33
CA SER A 184 10.35 10.68 18.46
C SER A 184 10.69 9.35 19.12
N VAL A 185 9.94 8.31 18.75
CA VAL A 185 10.09 6.93 19.19
C VAL A 185 10.11 6.04 17.96
N ALA A 186 11.21 5.32 17.77
CA ALA A 186 11.45 4.44 16.63
C ALA A 186 10.95 3.02 16.90
N PHE A 187 10.09 2.48 16.03
CA PHE A 187 9.69 1.08 16.10
C PHE A 187 9.95 0.36 14.77
N GLY A 188 10.10 -0.95 14.80
CA GLY A 188 10.32 -1.77 13.62
C GLY A 188 10.50 -3.24 13.94
N VAL A 189 10.78 -4.06 12.91
CA VAL A 189 11.07 -5.49 13.08
C VAL A 189 12.57 -5.69 13.23
N GLY A 190 12.98 -6.29 14.35
CA GLY A 190 14.38 -6.44 14.74
C GLY A 190 15.12 -7.62 14.08
N GLU A 191 14.44 -8.40 13.23
CA GLU A 191 14.97 -9.60 12.56
C GLU A 191 14.45 -9.75 11.14
N ASP A 192 15.11 -10.57 10.33
CA ASP A 192 14.61 -10.94 9.00
C ASP A 192 13.45 -11.95 9.12
N MET A 193 12.27 -11.56 8.66
CA MET A 193 11.11 -12.47 8.58
C MET A 193 11.17 -13.42 7.38
N HIS A 194 12.26 -13.40 6.61
CA HIS A 194 12.49 -14.26 5.43
C HIS A 194 11.36 -14.22 4.40
N GLN A 195 10.77 -13.04 4.21
CA GLN A 195 9.69 -12.85 3.26
C GLN A 195 10.24 -12.71 1.83
N ARG A 196 9.51 -13.28 0.87
CA ARG A 196 9.86 -13.11 -0.55
C ARG A 196 9.78 -11.63 -0.91
N GLN A 197 10.83 -11.13 -1.58
CA GLN A 197 10.92 -9.75 -2.03
C GLN A 197 9.87 -9.45 -3.12
N ASN A 198 9.31 -8.25 -3.11
CA ASN A 198 8.49 -7.74 -4.20
C ASN A 198 9.42 -7.26 -5.34
N VAL A 199 8.93 -7.30 -6.57
CA VAL A 199 9.69 -6.83 -7.74
C VAL A 199 9.92 -5.33 -7.68
N VAL A 200 8.92 -4.57 -7.21
CA VAL A 200 8.96 -3.10 -7.13
C VAL A 200 9.05 -2.64 -5.68
N ALA A 201 9.95 -1.71 -5.40
CA ALA A 201 10.06 -0.99 -4.13
C ALA A 201 10.01 0.52 -4.40
N ASP A 202 9.31 1.27 -3.55
CA ASP A 202 9.01 2.69 -3.78
C ASP A 202 10.13 3.64 -3.29
N ALA A 203 11.06 3.17 -2.46
CA ALA A 203 12.19 3.94 -1.98
C ALA A 203 13.45 3.10 -2.00
N GLN A 204 14.19 3.16 -3.09
CA GLN A 204 15.46 2.47 -3.25
C GLN A 204 16.65 3.41 -3.08
N MET A 205 16.41 4.71 -3.15
CA MET A 205 17.44 5.75 -3.08
C MET A 205 17.42 6.51 -1.77
N CYS A 206 18.60 6.91 -1.34
CA CYS A 206 18.77 7.79 -0.19
C CYS A 206 18.21 9.18 -0.46
N GLN A 207 17.26 9.62 0.34
CA GLN A 207 16.64 10.95 0.24
C GLN A 207 17.62 12.11 0.50
N ARG A 208 18.82 11.83 1.07
CA ARG A 208 19.85 12.85 1.37
C ARG A 208 20.84 13.08 0.24
N CYS A 209 21.23 12.01 -0.47
CA CYS A 209 22.33 12.08 -1.43
C CYS A 209 22.08 11.29 -2.71
N SER A 210 20.89 10.77 -2.92
CA SER A 210 20.45 10.04 -4.11
C SER A 210 21.25 8.77 -4.44
N ALA A 211 22.10 8.27 -3.53
CA ALA A 211 22.76 6.98 -3.72
C ALA A 211 21.79 5.83 -3.41
N MET A 212 21.96 4.70 -4.11
CA MET A 212 21.16 3.50 -3.84
C MET A 212 21.41 2.95 -2.43
N PHE A 213 20.34 2.54 -1.75
CA PHE A 213 20.45 1.88 -0.46
C PHE A 213 21.01 0.47 -0.58
N THR A 214 21.83 0.08 0.41
CA THR A 214 22.15 -1.31 0.68
C THR A 214 21.24 -1.81 1.79
N TYR A 215 20.66 -2.99 1.60
CA TYR A 215 19.78 -3.62 2.58
C TYR A 215 20.45 -4.83 3.23
N GLY A 216 20.40 -4.89 4.55
CA GLY A 216 20.72 -6.12 5.28
C GLY A 216 19.62 -7.16 5.06
N TYR A 217 18.38 -6.74 5.20
CA TYR A 217 17.17 -7.50 4.80
C TYR A 217 16.01 -6.54 4.48
N ARG A 218 15.08 -6.99 3.65
CA ARG A 218 13.81 -6.31 3.39
C ARG A 218 12.64 -7.23 3.74
N GLN A 219 11.63 -6.69 4.39
CA GLN A 219 10.42 -7.42 4.75
C GLN A 219 9.40 -7.41 3.61
N TYR A 220 8.99 -6.22 3.19
CA TYR A 220 8.19 -5.98 1.99
C TYR A 220 8.34 -4.51 1.54
N GLY A 221 8.24 -4.26 0.23
CA GLY A 221 8.50 -2.94 -0.32
C GLY A 221 9.91 -2.46 0.05
N GLN A 222 10.01 -1.26 0.63
CA GLN A 222 11.25 -0.67 1.12
C GLN A 222 11.50 -0.91 2.63
N LEU A 223 10.59 -1.58 3.33
CA LEU A 223 10.70 -1.78 4.78
C LEU A 223 11.79 -2.80 5.12
N GLY A 224 12.70 -2.43 6.01
CA GLY A 224 13.77 -3.33 6.45
C GLY A 224 14.97 -2.61 7.05
N THR A 225 16.11 -3.29 7.04
CA THR A 225 17.39 -2.71 7.51
C THR A 225 18.16 -2.15 6.33
N TYR A 226 18.14 -0.85 6.18
CA TYR A 226 18.80 -0.12 5.10
C TYR A 226 19.98 0.71 5.59
N SER A 227 20.93 0.95 4.69
CA SER A 227 22.03 1.90 4.88
C SER A 227 22.42 2.54 3.55
N CYS A 228 22.78 3.81 3.59
CA CYS A 228 23.34 4.52 2.44
C CYS A 228 24.87 4.41 2.46
N PRO A 229 25.48 3.79 1.44
CA PRO A 229 26.94 3.64 1.39
C PRO A 229 27.70 4.97 1.21
N ASN A 230 27.00 6.02 0.72
CA ASN A 230 27.61 7.32 0.41
C ASN A 230 27.58 8.30 1.62
N CYS A 231 26.41 8.50 2.26
CA CYS A 231 26.27 9.50 3.31
C CYS A 231 26.07 8.93 4.73
N GLY A 232 26.04 7.61 4.88
CA GLY A 232 25.86 6.95 6.16
C GLY A 232 24.43 7.02 6.73
N PHE A 233 23.45 7.57 5.97
CA PHE A 233 22.05 7.52 6.39
C PHE A 233 21.60 6.07 6.48
N SER A 234 21.07 5.66 7.63
CA SER A 234 20.68 4.27 7.88
C SER A 234 19.46 4.20 8.79
N ARG A 235 18.88 3.01 8.87
CA ARG A 235 17.88 2.72 9.89
C ARG A 235 18.48 3.01 11.27
N PRO A 236 17.82 3.82 12.10
CA PRO A 236 18.29 4.06 13.47
C PRO A 236 18.10 2.82 14.35
N ASP A 237 18.70 2.83 15.52
CA ASP A 237 18.38 1.87 16.56
C ASP A 237 16.90 1.99 16.93
N LEU A 238 16.27 0.84 17.16
CA LEU A 238 14.85 0.78 17.49
C LEU A 238 14.67 0.98 19.00
N ASP A 239 13.75 1.85 19.39
CA ASP A 239 13.28 1.93 20.77
C ASP A 239 12.44 0.70 21.14
N PHE A 240 11.62 0.24 20.16
CA PHE A 240 10.81 -0.97 20.25
C PHE A 240 11.03 -1.86 19.05
N ALA A 241 11.35 -3.13 19.27
CA ALA A 241 11.69 -4.09 18.24
C ALA A 241 10.80 -5.33 18.30
N ALA A 242 10.11 -5.66 17.19
CA ALA A 242 9.46 -6.96 17.07
C ALA A 242 10.51 -8.04 16.78
N LYS A 243 10.45 -9.14 17.50
CA LYS A 243 11.38 -10.27 17.42
C LYS A 243 10.63 -11.60 17.53
N SER A 244 11.32 -12.70 17.21
CA SER A 244 10.77 -14.08 17.30
C SER A 244 9.48 -14.24 16.51
N VAL A 245 9.44 -13.69 15.30
CA VAL A 245 8.24 -13.69 14.47
C VAL A 245 8.03 -15.07 13.87
N VAL A 246 6.88 -15.68 14.15
CA VAL A 246 6.48 -16.99 13.62
C VAL A 246 5.16 -16.86 12.85
N PHE A 247 5.16 -17.34 11.62
CA PHE A 247 3.97 -17.42 10.77
C PHE A 247 3.41 -18.86 10.81
N GLY A 248 2.38 -19.08 11.60
CA GLY A 248 1.67 -20.35 11.74
C GLY A 248 0.18 -20.19 11.41
N ASP A 249 -0.67 -20.87 12.17
CA ASP A 249 -2.14 -20.67 12.14
C ASP A 249 -2.49 -19.27 12.64
N GLU A 250 -1.69 -18.76 13.54
CA GLU A 250 -1.64 -17.37 13.98
C GLU A 250 -0.23 -16.81 13.73
N ILE A 251 -0.12 -15.49 13.70
CA ILE A 251 1.18 -14.80 13.73
C ILE A 251 1.50 -14.54 15.19
N THR A 252 2.65 -15.02 15.66
CA THR A 252 3.15 -14.77 17.03
C THR A 252 4.49 -14.03 16.95
N PHE A 253 4.72 -13.10 17.86
CA PHE A 253 5.98 -12.36 17.99
C PHE A 253 6.08 -11.70 19.36
N SER A 254 7.27 -11.33 19.78
CA SER A 254 7.50 -10.49 20.96
C SER A 254 7.85 -9.06 20.55
N VAL A 255 7.45 -8.06 21.33
CA VAL A 255 7.93 -6.68 21.20
C VAL A 255 8.81 -6.37 22.40
N GLU A 256 10.08 -6.05 22.14
CA GLU A 256 11.08 -5.70 23.14
C GLU A 256 11.26 -4.18 23.19
N GLU A 257 11.18 -3.60 24.38
CA GLU A 257 11.69 -2.25 24.67
C GLU A 257 13.20 -2.33 24.81
N THR A 258 13.93 -1.82 23.83
CA THR A 258 15.39 -2.02 23.71
C THR A 258 16.16 -1.43 24.90
N ALA A 259 15.72 -0.29 25.44
CA ALA A 259 16.38 0.38 26.56
C ALA A 259 16.30 -0.40 27.88
N THR A 260 15.24 -1.17 28.11
CA THR A 260 15.00 -1.88 29.38
C THR A 260 15.13 -3.39 29.25
N GLY A 261 15.11 -3.93 28.02
CA GLY A 261 15.07 -5.37 27.73
C GLY A 261 13.73 -6.04 28.12
N LYS A 262 12.73 -5.26 28.49
CA LYS A 262 11.38 -5.81 28.74
C LYS A 262 10.74 -6.20 27.43
N SER A 263 10.04 -7.33 27.41
CA SER A 263 9.31 -7.78 26.24
C SER A 263 7.86 -8.17 26.58
N VAL A 264 6.99 -8.05 25.60
CA VAL A 264 5.62 -8.53 25.62
C VAL A 264 5.39 -9.44 24.44
N ASP A 265 4.76 -10.59 24.68
CA ASP A 265 4.37 -11.52 23.63
C ASP A 265 3.01 -11.12 23.08
N LEU A 266 2.92 -11.03 21.76
CA LEU A 266 1.72 -10.66 21.02
C LEU A 266 1.41 -11.74 19.98
N HIS A 267 0.13 -11.88 19.67
CA HIS A 267 -0.32 -12.73 18.58
C HIS A 267 -1.48 -12.07 17.83
N ALA A 268 -1.66 -12.47 16.59
CA ALA A 268 -2.72 -11.98 15.72
C ALA A 268 -3.19 -13.10 14.78
N GLN A 269 -4.41 -12.96 14.26
CA GLN A 269 -4.93 -13.87 13.23
C GLN A 269 -4.00 -13.89 12.01
N ARG A 270 -3.94 -15.04 11.33
CA ARG A 270 -3.11 -15.25 10.16
C ARG A 270 -3.42 -14.21 9.07
N ALA A 271 -2.39 -13.47 8.69
CA ALA A 271 -2.40 -12.48 7.63
C ALA A 271 -0.99 -12.37 7.03
N GLY A 272 -0.76 -11.43 6.12
CA GLY A 272 0.58 -11.16 5.60
C GLY A 272 1.51 -10.52 6.65
N SER A 273 2.79 -10.43 6.33
CA SER A 273 3.84 -9.85 7.19
C SER A 273 3.55 -8.42 7.68
N TYR A 274 2.74 -7.67 6.94
CA TYR A 274 2.27 -6.34 7.34
C TYR A 274 1.47 -6.32 8.65
N MET A 275 0.90 -7.47 9.05
CA MET A 275 0.13 -7.55 10.31
C MET A 275 1.02 -7.44 11.54
N VAL A 276 2.28 -7.90 11.47
CA VAL A 276 3.28 -7.67 12.53
C VAL A 276 3.45 -6.18 12.78
N TYR A 277 3.64 -5.40 11.72
CA TYR A 277 3.75 -3.94 11.81
C TYR A 277 2.46 -3.29 12.34
N ASN A 278 1.30 -3.73 11.85
CA ASN A 278 0.03 -3.16 12.27
C ASN A 278 -0.25 -3.38 13.76
N VAL A 279 -0.06 -4.61 14.24
CA VAL A 279 -0.30 -4.96 15.66
C VAL A 279 0.73 -4.29 16.56
N MET A 280 2.01 -4.29 16.16
CA MET A 280 3.08 -3.60 16.89
C MET A 280 2.82 -2.10 17.01
N ALA A 281 2.47 -1.43 15.91
CA ALA A 281 2.17 0.00 15.89
C ALA A 281 0.93 0.35 16.76
N ALA A 282 -0.12 -0.46 16.66
CA ALA A 282 -1.31 -0.31 17.49
C ALA A 282 -1.01 -0.54 18.98
N TRP A 283 -0.19 -1.56 19.29
CA TRP A 283 0.26 -1.83 20.65
C TRP A 283 1.05 -0.64 21.21
N LEU A 284 2.06 -0.16 20.48
CA LEU A 284 2.91 0.96 20.93
C LEU A 284 2.08 2.22 21.25
N ALA A 285 1.18 2.61 20.35
CA ALA A 285 0.32 3.77 20.57
C ALA A 285 -0.64 3.56 21.75
N SER A 286 -1.19 2.35 21.91
CA SER A 286 -2.05 1.99 23.06
C SER A 286 -1.26 1.95 24.37
N HIS A 287 -0.04 1.44 24.35
CA HIS A 287 0.88 1.41 25.49
C HIS A 287 1.23 2.84 25.95
N CYS A 288 1.56 3.74 25.02
CA CYS A 288 1.76 5.16 25.31
C CYS A 288 0.52 5.84 25.92
N ALA A 289 -0.67 5.38 25.57
CA ALA A 289 -1.95 5.85 26.13
C ALA A 289 -2.35 5.13 27.44
N GLY A 290 -1.48 4.29 28.01
CA GLY A 290 -1.69 3.62 29.30
C GLY A 290 -2.58 2.38 29.24
N VAL A 291 -2.78 1.77 28.06
CA VAL A 291 -3.46 0.48 27.94
C VAL A 291 -2.54 -0.63 28.38
N SER A 292 -3.02 -1.55 29.22
CA SER A 292 -2.25 -2.72 29.65
C SER A 292 -2.12 -3.76 28.52
N ASP A 293 -0.99 -4.48 28.48
CA ASP A 293 -0.70 -5.48 27.43
C ASP A 293 -1.78 -6.55 27.33
N ALA A 294 -2.29 -7.03 28.46
CA ALA A 294 -3.36 -8.03 28.48
C ALA A 294 -4.68 -7.51 27.88
N VAL A 295 -5.01 -6.23 28.11
CA VAL A 295 -6.21 -5.61 27.53
C VAL A 295 -6.02 -5.39 26.04
N PHE A 296 -4.83 -4.95 25.62
CA PHE A 296 -4.50 -4.82 24.22
C PHE A 296 -4.58 -6.15 23.47
N GLN A 297 -3.94 -7.21 23.99
CA GLN A 297 -4.00 -8.52 23.36
C GLN A 297 -5.45 -9.02 23.23
N LYS A 298 -6.26 -8.86 24.27
CA LYS A 298 -7.68 -9.19 24.19
C LYS A 298 -8.45 -8.36 23.15
N ALA A 299 -8.03 -7.13 22.91
CA ALA A 299 -8.61 -6.32 21.84
C ALA A 299 -8.24 -6.88 20.46
N VAL A 300 -7.00 -7.33 20.27
CA VAL A 300 -6.54 -7.99 19.03
C VAL A 300 -7.26 -9.32 18.79
N ASP A 301 -7.42 -10.15 19.83
CA ASP A 301 -8.11 -11.46 19.72
C ASP A 301 -9.56 -11.34 19.28
N LEU A 302 -10.22 -10.27 19.71
CA LEU A 302 -11.61 -9.98 19.41
C LEU A 302 -11.79 -8.97 18.27
N PHE A 303 -10.66 -8.56 17.67
CA PHE A 303 -10.70 -7.62 16.58
C PHE A 303 -11.36 -8.24 15.36
N ASP A 304 -12.52 -7.71 15.00
CA ASP A 304 -13.21 -8.07 13.76
C ASP A 304 -12.92 -6.98 12.71
N PRO A 305 -12.06 -7.26 11.72
CA PRO A 305 -11.80 -6.32 10.65
C PRO A 305 -13.09 -6.05 9.88
N GLN A 306 -13.69 -4.90 10.13
CA GLN A 306 -14.93 -4.50 9.46
C GLN A 306 -14.65 -3.67 8.20
N ASN A 307 -15.70 -3.34 7.49
CA ASN A 307 -15.64 -2.47 6.31
C ASN A 307 -14.77 -3.02 5.16
N GLY A 308 -14.72 -4.36 5.00
CA GLY A 308 -14.03 -4.99 3.89
C GLY A 308 -12.50 -4.99 4.00
N ARG A 309 -11.94 -4.94 5.21
CA ARG A 309 -10.50 -5.11 5.45
C ARG A 309 -10.26 -6.43 6.17
N LEU A 310 -9.73 -7.43 5.46
CA LEU A 310 -9.60 -8.82 5.94
C LEU A 310 -10.92 -9.36 6.54
N GLN A 311 -12.04 -8.92 5.99
CA GLN A 311 -13.36 -9.32 6.49
C GLN A 311 -13.66 -10.76 6.07
N SER A 312 -13.76 -11.65 7.06
CA SER A 312 -14.16 -13.03 6.84
C SER A 312 -15.69 -13.13 6.91
N LEU A 313 -16.26 -13.81 5.94
CA LEU A 313 -17.70 -14.06 5.82
C LEU A 313 -17.92 -15.53 5.45
N THR A 314 -19.08 -16.08 5.83
CA THR A 314 -19.59 -17.31 5.23
C THR A 314 -20.77 -16.93 4.33
N VAL A 315 -20.71 -17.27 3.06
CA VAL A 315 -21.74 -16.95 2.07
C VAL A 315 -22.27 -18.24 1.48
N GLU A 316 -23.50 -18.59 1.82
CA GLU A 316 -24.14 -19.85 1.39
C GLU A 316 -23.24 -21.08 1.60
N GLY A 317 -22.66 -21.17 2.82
CA GLY A 317 -21.75 -22.23 3.23
C GLY A 317 -20.32 -22.13 2.69
N ARG A 318 -19.95 -21.07 1.95
CA ARG A 318 -18.61 -20.85 1.41
C ARG A 318 -17.84 -19.83 2.25
N PRO A 319 -16.61 -20.15 2.66
CA PRO A 319 -15.71 -19.14 3.24
C PRO A 319 -15.36 -18.07 2.20
N VAL A 320 -15.52 -16.83 2.58
CA VAL A 320 -15.18 -15.65 1.76
C VAL A 320 -14.29 -14.73 2.55
N LEU A 321 -13.14 -14.37 2.02
CA LEU A 321 -12.31 -13.29 2.52
C LEU A 321 -12.48 -12.07 1.61
N LEU A 322 -13.00 -10.98 2.17
CA LEU A 322 -13.10 -9.68 1.49
C LEU A 322 -11.99 -8.76 1.98
N ASN A 323 -11.20 -8.20 1.06
CA ASN A 323 -10.16 -7.24 1.43
C ASN A 323 -10.07 -6.05 0.48
N LEU A 324 -9.69 -4.91 1.06
CA LEU A 324 -9.35 -3.68 0.33
C LEU A 324 -7.90 -3.73 -0.14
N ALA A 325 -7.67 -3.41 -1.41
CA ALA A 325 -6.34 -3.06 -1.92
C ALA A 325 -6.47 -1.97 -2.97
N LYS A 326 -5.62 -0.94 -2.91
CA LYS A 326 -5.75 0.27 -3.75
C LYS A 326 -4.43 0.72 -4.38
N ASN A 327 -3.34 0.01 -4.14
CA ASN A 327 -2.01 0.27 -4.67
C ASN A 327 -1.24 -1.05 -4.87
N PRO A 328 -0.12 -1.05 -5.61
CA PRO A 328 0.65 -2.27 -5.89
C PRO A 328 1.05 -3.02 -4.63
N THR A 329 1.57 -2.32 -3.61
CA THR A 329 2.01 -2.93 -2.35
C THR A 329 0.86 -3.67 -1.66
N GLY A 330 -0.32 -3.05 -1.55
CA GLY A 330 -1.51 -3.69 -0.98
C GLY A 330 -1.98 -4.90 -1.79
N PHE A 331 -1.96 -4.81 -3.14
CA PHE A 331 -2.31 -5.94 -4.01
C PHE A 331 -1.32 -7.09 -3.86
N ASN A 332 -0.01 -6.81 -3.85
CA ASN A 332 1.02 -7.84 -3.72
C ASN A 332 0.94 -8.57 -2.37
N GLN A 333 0.58 -7.88 -1.28
CA GLN A 333 0.31 -8.55 -0.01
C GLN A 333 -0.92 -9.47 -0.08
N ASN A 334 -1.97 -9.08 -0.82
CA ASN A 334 -3.13 -9.95 -1.04
C ASN A 334 -2.80 -11.14 -1.96
N MET A 335 -1.94 -10.96 -2.98
CA MET A 335 -1.44 -12.10 -3.78
C MET A 335 -0.73 -13.12 -2.91
N LYS A 336 0.18 -12.67 -2.02
CA LYS A 336 0.87 -13.55 -1.07
C LYS A 336 -0.11 -14.28 -0.16
N LEU A 337 -1.11 -13.56 0.38
CA LEU A 337 -2.13 -14.16 1.23
C LEU A 337 -2.92 -15.25 0.49
N ILE A 338 -3.32 -15.00 -0.78
CA ILE A 338 -4.06 -15.96 -1.60
C ILE A 338 -3.17 -17.16 -1.96
N THR A 339 -1.92 -16.93 -2.41
CA THR A 339 -1.02 -18.00 -2.84
C THR A 339 -0.56 -18.88 -1.70
N GLN A 340 -0.38 -18.34 -0.50
CA GLN A 340 0.01 -19.08 0.69
C GLN A 340 -1.16 -19.76 1.41
N ALA A 341 -2.40 -19.40 1.09
CA ALA A 341 -3.57 -20.04 1.69
C ALA A 341 -3.69 -21.50 1.24
N PRO A 342 -4.06 -22.43 2.12
CA PRO A 342 -4.27 -23.83 1.74
C PRO A 342 -5.53 -24.02 0.87
N GLY A 343 -5.57 -25.11 0.12
CA GLY A 343 -6.75 -25.54 -0.63
C GLY A 343 -6.98 -24.76 -1.94
N LYS A 344 -8.16 -25.03 -2.53
CA LYS A 344 -8.55 -24.47 -3.83
C LYS A 344 -9.18 -23.09 -3.68
N LYS A 345 -8.95 -22.21 -4.65
CA LYS A 345 -9.20 -20.78 -4.52
C LYS A 345 -10.00 -20.23 -5.69
N VAL A 346 -10.97 -19.39 -5.38
CA VAL A 346 -11.62 -18.48 -6.31
C VAL A 346 -11.14 -17.07 -5.97
N ALA A 347 -10.29 -16.50 -6.80
CA ALA A 347 -9.76 -15.14 -6.64
C ALA A 347 -10.53 -14.17 -7.55
N ALA A 348 -11.13 -13.15 -6.97
CA ALA A 348 -11.89 -12.15 -7.71
C ALA A 348 -11.38 -10.75 -7.38
N PHE A 349 -11.05 -9.99 -8.43
CA PHE A 349 -10.51 -8.64 -8.32
C PHE A 349 -11.47 -7.63 -8.90
N PHE A 350 -11.79 -6.56 -8.14
CA PHE A 350 -12.73 -5.52 -8.54
C PHE A 350 -12.01 -4.16 -8.53
N ILE A 351 -11.80 -3.59 -9.72
CA ILE A 351 -11.08 -2.34 -9.90
C ILE A 351 -11.95 -1.29 -10.57
N ASN A 352 -12.07 -0.13 -9.93
CA ASN A 352 -12.66 1.08 -10.45
C ASN A 352 -11.59 2.18 -10.62
N ASP A 353 -11.92 3.23 -11.37
CA ASP A 353 -11.11 4.43 -11.60
C ASP A 353 -11.90 5.71 -11.30
N ASN A 354 -12.75 5.68 -10.27
CA ASN A 354 -13.43 6.87 -9.82
C ASN A 354 -12.42 7.86 -9.17
N GLU A 355 -12.81 9.11 -9.01
CA GLU A 355 -11.96 10.15 -8.45
C GLU A 355 -11.30 9.76 -7.10
N ALA A 356 -12.00 9.02 -6.27
CA ALA A 356 -11.48 8.55 -4.99
C ALA A 356 -10.53 7.33 -5.09
N ASP A 357 -10.48 6.65 -6.24
CA ASP A 357 -9.53 5.56 -6.51
C ASP A 357 -8.23 6.06 -7.16
N GLY A 358 -8.24 7.28 -7.71
CA GLY A 358 -7.29 7.76 -8.70
C GLY A 358 -7.73 7.35 -10.12
N ARG A 359 -7.47 8.24 -11.09
CA ARG A 359 -7.83 8.00 -12.50
C ARG A 359 -6.84 7.09 -13.22
N ASP A 360 -5.59 7.14 -12.78
CA ASP A 360 -4.55 6.29 -13.31
C ASP A 360 -4.65 4.88 -12.74
N ILE A 361 -4.75 3.89 -13.63
CA ILE A 361 -4.77 2.46 -13.28
C ILE A 361 -3.51 1.73 -13.75
N SER A 362 -2.51 2.44 -14.27
CA SER A 362 -1.27 1.81 -14.77
C SER A 362 -0.55 1.01 -13.68
N TRP A 363 -0.75 1.36 -12.42
CA TRP A 363 -0.22 0.65 -11.26
C TRP A 363 -0.58 -0.85 -11.20
N ILE A 364 -1.63 -1.32 -11.92
CA ILE A 364 -1.93 -2.75 -11.99
C ILE A 364 -0.80 -3.55 -12.68
N TRP A 365 0.05 -2.88 -13.48
CA TRP A 365 1.20 -3.51 -14.12
C TRP A 365 2.37 -3.74 -13.16
N ASP A 366 2.39 -3.08 -12.02
CA ASP A 366 3.34 -3.28 -10.91
C ASP A 366 2.88 -4.36 -9.92
N CYS A 367 1.68 -4.93 -10.11
CA CYS A 367 1.18 -6.03 -9.29
C CYS A 367 1.74 -7.38 -9.78
N ASP A 368 2.16 -8.23 -8.83
CA ASP A 368 2.79 -9.54 -9.08
C ASP A 368 1.73 -10.64 -9.34
N PHE A 369 0.82 -10.43 -10.30
CA PHE A 369 -0.21 -11.43 -10.66
C PHE A 369 0.38 -12.74 -11.15
N GLU A 370 1.60 -12.76 -11.64
CA GLU A 370 2.35 -13.94 -12.04
C GLU A 370 2.47 -14.98 -10.92
N GLU A 371 2.39 -14.55 -9.64
CA GLU A 371 2.36 -15.48 -8.50
C GLU A 371 1.13 -16.39 -8.52
N LEU A 372 -0.02 -15.87 -9.00
CA LEU A 372 -1.23 -16.69 -9.17
C LEU A 372 -1.15 -17.65 -10.36
N ALA A 373 -0.47 -17.24 -11.43
CA ALA A 373 -0.33 -18.07 -12.64
C ALA A 373 0.41 -19.38 -12.36
N SER A 374 1.24 -19.43 -11.33
CA SER A 374 1.96 -20.63 -10.88
C SER A 374 1.11 -21.62 -10.07
N GLN A 375 -0.14 -21.27 -9.74
CA GLN A 375 -1.05 -22.07 -8.91
C GLN A 375 -1.98 -22.91 -9.79
N GLU A 376 -2.04 -24.23 -9.56
CA GLU A 376 -2.89 -25.14 -10.35
C GLU A 376 -4.39 -25.05 -9.98
N ASP A 377 -4.70 -24.76 -8.72
CA ASP A 377 -6.06 -24.77 -8.17
C ASP A 377 -6.59 -23.34 -7.88
N VAL A 378 -6.48 -22.43 -8.87
CA VAL A 378 -7.01 -21.07 -8.77
C VAL A 378 -7.91 -20.74 -9.97
N MET A 379 -9.15 -20.33 -9.68
CA MET A 379 -10.04 -19.72 -10.67
C MET A 379 -10.06 -18.21 -10.47
N VAL A 380 -9.83 -17.44 -11.54
CA VAL A 380 -9.66 -15.98 -11.44
C VAL A 380 -10.81 -15.24 -12.15
N PHE A 381 -11.31 -14.18 -11.50
CA PHE A 381 -12.35 -13.29 -12.02
C PHE A 381 -11.89 -11.82 -12.00
N ALA A 382 -12.28 -11.08 -13.03
CA ALA A 382 -12.05 -9.65 -13.18
C ALA A 382 -13.40 -8.89 -13.20
N GLY A 383 -13.56 -7.96 -12.26
CA GLY A 383 -14.77 -7.15 -12.09
C GLY A 383 -14.47 -5.66 -11.92
N GLY A 384 -15.51 -4.86 -11.72
CA GLY A 384 -15.44 -3.42 -11.60
C GLY A 384 -15.53 -2.68 -12.94
N ILE A 385 -15.38 -1.36 -12.89
CA ILE A 385 -15.44 -0.49 -14.09
C ILE A 385 -14.29 -0.85 -15.05
N ARG A 386 -13.10 -1.15 -14.52
CA ARG A 386 -11.89 -1.46 -15.30
C ARG A 386 -11.64 -2.96 -15.48
N LYS A 387 -12.69 -3.76 -15.48
CA LYS A 387 -12.63 -5.22 -15.63
C LYS A 387 -11.90 -5.68 -16.90
N ASN A 388 -12.02 -4.93 -18.00
CA ASN A 388 -11.36 -5.28 -19.26
C ASN A 388 -9.85 -5.05 -19.20
N ASP A 389 -9.41 -3.92 -18.61
CA ASP A 389 -7.98 -3.62 -18.40
C ASP A 389 -7.35 -4.64 -17.46
N LEU A 390 -8.08 -4.98 -16.39
CA LEU A 390 -7.63 -5.99 -15.43
C LEU A 390 -7.54 -7.38 -16.08
N GLN A 391 -8.55 -7.80 -16.85
CA GLN A 391 -8.50 -9.07 -17.61
C GLN A 391 -7.30 -9.08 -18.57
N LEU A 392 -7.08 -7.96 -19.26
CA LEU A 392 -5.92 -7.82 -20.15
C LEU A 392 -4.61 -8.01 -19.38
N ARG A 393 -4.45 -7.32 -18.22
CA ARG A 393 -3.27 -7.48 -17.37
C ARG A 393 -3.08 -8.93 -16.90
N LEU A 394 -4.17 -9.58 -16.46
CA LEU A 394 -4.15 -10.98 -16.05
C LEU A 394 -3.76 -11.92 -17.19
N LYS A 395 -4.25 -11.67 -18.41
CA LYS A 395 -3.84 -12.42 -19.61
C LYS A 395 -2.32 -12.34 -19.85
N TYR A 396 -1.74 -11.14 -19.67
CA TYR A 396 -0.28 -10.96 -19.79
C TYR A 396 0.51 -11.61 -18.65
N ALA A 397 -0.15 -11.88 -17.51
CA ALA A 397 0.41 -12.71 -16.45
C ALA A 397 0.26 -14.23 -16.69
N GLY A 398 -0.35 -14.64 -17.81
CA GLY A 398 -0.61 -16.04 -18.10
C GLY A 398 -1.90 -16.60 -17.45
N ILE A 399 -2.80 -15.73 -17.01
CA ILE A 399 -4.04 -16.10 -16.31
C ILE A 399 -5.24 -15.93 -17.23
N ASP A 400 -6.03 -16.99 -17.42
CA ASP A 400 -7.33 -16.93 -18.09
C ASP A 400 -8.43 -16.50 -17.11
N ALA A 401 -8.59 -15.18 -16.94
CA ALA A 401 -9.57 -14.60 -16.03
C ALA A 401 -10.92 -14.39 -16.71
N LYS A 402 -12.01 -14.73 -16.00
CA LYS A 402 -13.38 -14.49 -16.46
C LYS A 402 -13.86 -13.10 -16.04
N ILE A 403 -14.48 -12.37 -16.96
CA ILE A 403 -15.12 -11.08 -16.64
C ILE A 403 -16.46 -11.34 -15.95
N VAL A 404 -16.72 -10.54 -14.90
CA VAL A 404 -17.99 -10.52 -14.17
C VAL A 404 -18.47 -9.09 -13.97
N ASP A 405 -19.81 -8.92 -13.90
CA ASP A 405 -20.43 -7.63 -13.62
C ASP A 405 -20.64 -7.40 -12.12
N SER A 406 -20.69 -8.49 -11.35
CA SER A 406 -20.87 -8.42 -9.90
C SER A 406 -20.20 -9.59 -9.17
N VAL A 407 -19.97 -9.42 -7.87
CA VAL A 407 -19.45 -10.50 -7.01
C VAL A 407 -20.46 -11.65 -6.87
N ASN A 408 -21.75 -11.41 -7.11
CA ASN A 408 -22.77 -12.47 -7.11
C ASN A 408 -22.46 -13.55 -8.14
N GLU A 409 -22.02 -13.18 -9.34
CA GLU A 409 -21.61 -14.15 -10.37
C GLU A 409 -20.39 -14.98 -9.94
N VAL A 410 -19.48 -14.38 -9.16
CA VAL A 410 -18.33 -15.11 -8.57
C VAL A 410 -18.84 -16.15 -7.57
N VAL A 411 -19.74 -15.75 -6.67
CA VAL A 411 -20.37 -16.67 -5.70
C VAL A 411 -21.13 -17.79 -6.42
N ASP A 412 -21.95 -17.46 -7.42
CA ASP A 412 -22.72 -18.44 -8.21
C ASP A 412 -21.80 -19.43 -8.96
N ALA A 413 -20.64 -18.95 -9.41
CA ALA A 413 -19.64 -19.82 -10.03
C ALA A 413 -18.97 -20.73 -8.98
N ALA A 414 -18.62 -20.18 -7.83
CA ALA A 414 -18.01 -20.93 -6.74
C ALA A 414 -18.96 -22.01 -6.18
N LEU A 415 -20.27 -21.74 -6.10
CA LEU A 415 -21.26 -22.71 -5.62
C LEU A 415 -21.39 -23.94 -6.52
N LYS A 416 -21.00 -23.85 -7.78
CA LYS A 416 -20.97 -24.98 -8.73
C LYS A 416 -19.73 -25.87 -8.56
N LEU A 417 -18.74 -25.41 -7.78
CA LEU A 417 -17.51 -26.13 -7.48
C LEU A 417 -17.66 -26.92 -6.18
N PRO A 418 -16.82 -27.93 -5.92
CA PRO A 418 -16.76 -28.65 -4.64
C PRO A 418 -16.56 -27.70 -3.45
N SER A 419 -16.93 -28.16 -2.24
CA SER A 419 -17.01 -27.28 -1.05
C SER A 419 -15.65 -26.78 -0.53
N GLU A 420 -14.55 -27.39 -0.93
CA GLU A 420 -13.18 -26.98 -0.58
C GLU A 420 -12.67 -25.70 -1.28
N TRP A 421 -13.45 -25.11 -2.21
CA TRP A 421 -13.08 -23.88 -2.86
C TRP A 421 -13.45 -22.65 -2.02
N ASN A 422 -12.44 -21.91 -1.56
CA ASN A 422 -12.60 -20.67 -0.81
C ASN A 422 -12.59 -19.44 -1.72
N ILE A 423 -13.36 -18.41 -1.38
CA ILE A 423 -13.47 -17.19 -2.18
C ILE A 423 -12.60 -16.09 -1.56
N TYR A 424 -11.79 -15.43 -2.38
CA TYR A 424 -10.99 -14.26 -2.06
C TYR A 424 -11.45 -13.11 -2.96
N ALA A 425 -12.13 -12.13 -2.40
CA ALA A 425 -12.61 -10.94 -3.12
C ALA A 425 -11.75 -9.74 -2.72
N ILE A 426 -10.98 -9.23 -3.68
CA ILE A 426 -10.11 -8.07 -3.48
C ILE A 426 -10.72 -6.91 -4.27
N ALA A 427 -10.98 -5.79 -3.61
CA ALA A 427 -11.66 -4.65 -4.18
C ALA A 427 -10.90 -3.35 -3.87
N ASN A 428 -10.87 -2.40 -4.82
CA ASN A 428 -10.33 -1.09 -4.53
C ASN A 428 -11.40 -0.20 -3.84
N TYR A 429 -11.03 1.03 -3.51
CA TYR A 429 -11.77 1.86 -2.57
C TYR A 429 -13.26 2.07 -2.96
N THR A 430 -13.54 2.39 -4.23
CA THR A 430 -14.94 2.66 -4.64
C THR A 430 -15.69 1.41 -5.10
N SER A 431 -15.02 0.32 -5.43
CA SER A 431 -15.68 -0.96 -5.74
C SER A 431 -16.09 -1.72 -4.47
N LEU A 432 -15.36 -1.56 -3.38
CA LEU A 432 -15.55 -2.28 -2.12
C LEU A 432 -16.97 -2.18 -1.54
N PRO A 433 -17.63 -1.00 -1.45
CA PRO A 433 -18.97 -0.91 -0.87
C PRO A 433 -20.00 -1.77 -1.60
N ALA A 434 -19.96 -1.82 -2.93
CA ALA A 434 -20.86 -2.62 -3.73
C ALA A 434 -20.59 -4.12 -3.56
N VAL A 435 -19.31 -4.52 -3.61
CA VAL A 435 -18.89 -5.92 -3.39
C VAL A 435 -19.30 -6.38 -2.00
N ARG A 436 -18.98 -5.59 -0.97
CA ARG A 436 -19.36 -5.89 0.42
C ARG A 436 -20.86 -6.02 0.60
N SER A 437 -21.63 -5.06 0.10
CA SER A 437 -23.09 -5.07 0.21
C SER A 437 -23.70 -6.33 -0.41
N ALA A 438 -23.23 -6.75 -1.58
CA ALA A 438 -23.69 -7.94 -2.26
C ALA A 438 -23.33 -9.23 -1.49
N LEU A 439 -22.11 -9.33 -0.97
CA LEU A 439 -21.70 -10.47 -0.14
C LEU A 439 -22.49 -10.55 1.17
N MET A 440 -22.67 -9.41 1.86
CA MET A 440 -23.46 -9.34 3.10
C MET A 440 -24.92 -9.71 2.91
N ALA A 441 -25.51 -9.39 1.75
CA ALA A 441 -26.90 -9.76 1.43
C ALA A 441 -27.09 -11.29 1.30
N ARG A 442 -26.00 -12.01 1.00
CA ARG A 442 -25.98 -13.49 0.84
C ARG A 442 -25.27 -14.20 1.98
N ALA A 443 -24.74 -13.45 2.96
CA ALA A 443 -24.00 -14.02 4.08
C ALA A 443 -24.93 -14.84 5.01
N ASP A 444 -24.41 -15.94 5.50
CA ASP A 444 -25.08 -16.79 6.48
C ASP A 444 -25.22 -16.05 7.81
N LYS A 445 -26.33 -16.28 8.53
CA LYS A 445 -26.62 -15.61 9.80
C LYS A 445 -25.84 -16.18 11.00
N ALA A 446 -24.97 -17.16 10.80
CA ALA A 446 -24.16 -17.81 11.84
C ALA A 446 -22.74 -17.23 11.88
N ALA A 447 -22.10 -17.33 13.07
CA ALA A 447 -20.75 -16.82 13.32
C ALA A 447 -19.72 -17.30 12.27
N PRO A 448 -18.70 -16.48 11.93
CA PRO A 448 -17.69 -16.84 10.95
C PRO A 448 -16.92 -18.07 11.44
N ALA A 449 -16.96 -19.15 10.66
CA ALA A 449 -16.01 -20.23 10.80
C ALA A 449 -14.69 -19.77 10.20
N ASN A 450 -13.63 -19.68 11.01
CA ASN A 450 -12.27 -19.57 10.48
C ASN A 450 -12.05 -20.69 9.46
N PRO A 451 -11.39 -20.44 8.33
CA PRO A 451 -11.03 -21.49 7.41
C PRO A 451 -10.15 -22.49 8.14
N THR A 452 -10.71 -23.68 8.35
CA THR A 452 -10.05 -24.76 9.07
C THR A 452 -8.76 -25.14 8.37
N SER A 453 -7.67 -25.15 9.14
CA SER A 453 -6.39 -25.74 8.80
C SER A 453 -6.57 -27.21 8.40
N GLY A 454 -6.40 -27.51 7.13
CA GLY A 454 -6.16 -28.86 6.68
C GLY A 454 -4.66 -29.13 6.81
N ASP A 455 -4.28 -30.13 7.63
CA ASP A 455 -2.93 -30.65 7.70
C ASP A 455 -2.43 -31.12 6.33
N ALA A 456 -1.66 -30.27 5.65
CA ALA A 456 -0.83 -30.67 4.52
C ALA A 456 0.44 -29.84 4.54
N LYS A 457 1.53 -30.46 4.98
CA LYS A 457 2.89 -29.94 4.77
C LYS A 457 3.12 -29.77 3.27
N PRO A 458 3.54 -28.60 2.79
CA PRO A 458 3.99 -28.48 1.41
C PRO A 458 5.37 -29.14 1.29
N GLU A 459 5.46 -30.25 0.60
CA GLU A 459 6.73 -30.70 0.03
C GLU A 459 7.12 -29.72 -1.09
N CYS A 460 8.07 -28.86 -0.75
CA CYS A 460 8.70 -27.96 -1.72
C CYS A 460 9.72 -28.77 -2.52
N SER A 461 9.32 -29.28 -3.68
CA SER A 461 10.27 -29.78 -4.68
C SER A 461 9.73 -29.53 -6.09
N LYS A 462 10.06 -28.36 -6.63
CA LYS A 462 10.35 -28.20 -8.07
C LYS A 462 11.12 -26.90 -8.29
N LYS A 463 12.31 -27.06 -8.88
CA LYS A 463 13.18 -25.98 -9.34
C LYS A 463 12.43 -25.06 -10.30
N TRP A 464 12.51 -23.77 -10.05
CA TRP A 464 12.18 -22.73 -11.01
C TRP A 464 13.02 -22.93 -12.27
N VAL A 465 12.36 -23.20 -13.38
CA VAL A 465 12.90 -22.98 -14.71
C VAL A 465 12.20 -21.72 -15.20
N SER A 466 12.95 -20.70 -15.58
CA SER A 466 12.43 -19.54 -16.33
C SER A 466 11.90 -20.09 -17.67
N GLY A 467 10.64 -20.49 -17.68
CA GLY A 467 9.99 -21.10 -18.82
C GLY A 467 8.91 -20.20 -19.34
N ALA A 468 9.12 -19.66 -20.53
CA ALA A 468 8.09 -19.10 -21.34
C ALA A 468 6.87 -20.04 -21.38
N TYR A 469 5.70 -19.54 -21.00
CA TYR A 469 4.44 -20.22 -21.31
C TYR A 469 4.24 -20.20 -22.82
N VAL A 470 4.51 -21.32 -23.46
CA VAL A 470 4.19 -21.54 -24.87
C VAL A 470 2.72 -21.97 -24.91
N HIS A 471 1.81 -21.05 -25.27
CA HIS A 471 0.61 -21.50 -25.97
C HIS A 471 1.08 -22.15 -27.28
N GLN A 472 0.73 -23.42 -27.49
CA GLN A 472 0.92 -24.11 -28.77
C GLN A 472 0.05 -23.44 -29.86
N ALA A 473 0.53 -22.29 -30.37
CA ALA A 473 0.30 -21.93 -31.73
C ALA A 473 1.37 -22.69 -32.51
N GLU A 474 1.00 -23.31 -33.66
CA GLU A 474 1.94 -24.02 -34.52
C GLU A 474 3.21 -23.18 -34.68
N ALA A 475 4.30 -23.68 -34.14
CA ALA A 475 5.58 -23.01 -34.12
C ALA A 475 6.04 -22.83 -35.58
N ALA A 476 5.96 -21.62 -36.09
CA ALA A 476 6.84 -21.21 -37.16
C ALA A 476 8.25 -21.45 -36.64
N LYS A 477 9.00 -22.32 -37.29
CA LYS A 477 10.40 -22.61 -36.95
C LYS A 477 11.22 -21.37 -37.28
N PHE A 478 11.36 -20.49 -36.30
CA PHE A 478 12.38 -19.44 -36.34
C PHE A 478 13.69 -20.09 -35.86
N ASP A 479 14.58 -20.32 -36.78
CA ASP A 479 15.95 -20.81 -36.55
C ASP A 479 16.88 -19.63 -36.22
N GLU A 480 16.34 -18.59 -35.56
CA GLU A 480 16.98 -17.30 -35.33
C GLU A 480 17.35 -17.12 -33.87
N GLN A 481 18.40 -16.34 -33.63
CA GLN A 481 18.77 -15.90 -32.28
C GLN A 481 17.58 -15.18 -31.59
N PRO A 482 17.42 -15.33 -30.27
CA PRO A 482 16.33 -14.67 -29.57
C PRO A 482 16.43 -13.15 -29.71
N LEU A 483 15.30 -12.49 -29.96
CA LEU A 483 15.16 -11.03 -29.93
C LEU A 483 15.56 -10.52 -28.55
N ARG A 484 16.57 -9.65 -28.50
CA ARG A 484 17.12 -9.12 -27.24
C ARG A 484 16.52 -7.77 -26.93
N ILE A 485 15.74 -7.68 -25.82
CA ILE A 485 15.19 -6.46 -25.29
C ILE A 485 16.02 -6.03 -24.07
N VAL A 486 16.68 -4.88 -24.17
CA VAL A 486 17.43 -4.29 -23.05
C VAL A 486 16.53 -3.27 -22.36
N HIS A 487 16.23 -3.52 -21.09
CA HIS A 487 15.46 -2.61 -20.23
C HIS A 487 16.42 -1.84 -19.32
N LEU A 488 16.65 -0.57 -19.61
CA LEU A 488 17.56 0.27 -18.86
C LEU A 488 16.89 0.80 -17.59
N PHE A 489 17.54 0.57 -16.49
CA PHE A 489 17.22 1.10 -15.14
C PHE A 489 15.77 0.88 -14.69
N PRO A 490 15.24 -0.37 -14.73
CA PRO A 490 13.89 -0.67 -14.20
C PRO A 490 13.74 -0.39 -12.71
N ASP A 491 14.83 -0.28 -11.98
CA ASP A 491 14.91 0.10 -10.57
C ASP A 491 14.77 1.61 -10.32
N LEU A 492 15.04 2.45 -11.33
CA LEU A 492 14.90 3.90 -11.26
C LEU A 492 13.70 4.40 -12.08
N LEU A 493 13.49 3.84 -13.27
CA LEU A 493 12.57 4.35 -14.28
C LEU A 493 11.38 3.39 -14.49
N ASN A 494 10.53 3.26 -13.47
CA ASN A 494 9.31 2.45 -13.49
C ASN A 494 8.20 3.07 -12.61
N LEU A 495 7.86 4.33 -12.88
CA LEU A 495 6.92 5.08 -12.02
C LEU A 495 5.45 4.70 -12.28
N TYR A 496 5.07 4.49 -13.54
CA TYR A 496 3.69 4.24 -13.97
C TYR A 496 3.50 2.85 -14.59
N GLY A 497 4.14 1.84 -14.02
CA GLY A 497 4.08 0.48 -14.56
C GLY A 497 4.81 0.35 -15.90
N ASP A 498 5.88 1.12 -16.13
CA ASP A 498 6.63 1.15 -17.38
C ASP A 498 7.19 -0.22 -17.76
N GLY A 499 7.58 -1.04 -16.80
CA GLY A 499 7.94 -2.44 -16.99
C GLY A 499 6.84 -3.28 -17.68
N GLY A 500 5.60 -2.82 -17.65
CA GLY A 500 4.48 -3.38 -18.41
C GLY A 500 4.71 -3.33 -19.93
N ASN A 501 5.37 -2.27 -20.44
CA ASN A 501 5.70 -2.17 -21.87
C ASN A 501 6.61 -3.32 -22.31
N VAL A 502 7.67 -3.57 -21.56
CA VAL A 502 8.62 -4.67 -21.84
C VAL A 502 7.91 -6.02 -21.74
N ARG A 503 7.08 -6.21 -20.70
CA ARG A 503 6.28 -7.43 -20.51
C ARG A 503 5.32 -7.67 -21.67
N VAL A 504 4.63 -6.62 -22.16
CA VAL A 504 3.74 -6.69 -23.32
C VAL A 504 4.53 -7.09 -24.58
N LEU A 505 5.67 -6.47 -24.84
CA LEU A 505 6.52 -6.80 -26.00
C LEU A 505 6.96 -8.27 -25.95
N ALA A 506 7.56 -8.69 -24.85
CA ALA A 506 8.04 -10.04 -24.66
C ALA A 506 6.93 -11.09 -24.81
N GLN A 507 5.78 -10.88 -24.16
CA GLN A 507 4.67 -11.82 -24.21
C GLN A 507 4.03 -11.90 -25.61
N ARG A 508 3.95 -10.76 -26.32
CA ARG A 508 3.44 -10.76 -27.71
C ARG A 508 4.36 -11.47 -28.69
N CYS A 509 5.68 -11.42 -28.47
CA CYS A 509 6.65 -12.22 -29.21
C CYS A 509 6.47 -13.71 -28.89
N ALA A 510 6.38 -14.06 -27.61
CA ALA A 510 6.16 -15.44 -27.18
C ALA A 510 4.90 -16.06 -27.77
N TRP A 511 3.77 -15.32 -27.82
CA TRP A 511 2.53 -15.78 -28.47
C TRP A 511 2.65 -15.99 -29.98
N ARG A 512 3.69 -15.43 -30.63
CA ARG A 512 3.98 -15.59 -32.06
C ARG A 512 5.09 -16.60 -32.34
N GLY A 513 5.57 -17.27 -31.29
CA GLY A 513 6.70 -18.20 -31.39
C GLY A 513 8.05 -17.54 -31.64
N ILE A 514 8.17 -16.22 -31.42
CA ILE A 514 9.42 -15.47 -31.53
C ILE A 514 10.16 -15.61 -30.20
N PRO A 515 11.34 -16.21 -30.14
CA PRO A 515 12.12 -16.29 -28.92
C PRO A 515 12.59 -14.90 -28.52
N VAL A 516 12.49 -14.59 -27.22
CA VAL A 516 12.84 -13.27 -26.65
C VAL A 516 13.69 -13.45 -25.39
N GLN A 517 14.74 -12.65 -25.30
CA GLN A 517 15.54 -12.48 -24.11
C GLN A 517 15.35 -11.05 -23.60
N VAL A 518 14.84 -10.89 -22.39
CA VAL A 518 14.77 -9.59 -21.70
C VAL A 518 15.94 -9.49 -20.74
N GLU A 519 16.75 -8.45 -20.92
CA GLU A 519 17.88 -8.11 -20.05
C GLU A 519 17.54 -6.82 -19.29
N ALA A 520 17.33 -6.95 -17.98
CA ALA A 520 17.17 -5.81 -17.09
C ALA A 520 18.55 -5.33 -16.64
N VAL A 521 18.88 -4.08 -16.94
CA VAL A 521 20.15 -3.44 -16.57
C VAL A 521 19.86 -2.48 -15.43
N HIS A 522 20.29 -2.85 -14.24
CA HIS A 522 20.07 -2.05 -13.03
C HIS A 522 21.13 -0.96 -12.86
N TYR A 523 20.83 0.01 -12.01
CA TYR A 523 21.78 1.07 -11.69
C TYR A 523 23.14 0.52 -11.24
N GLY A 524 24.22 1.02 -11.87
CA GLY A 524 25.57 0.56 -11.60
C GLY A 524 26.02 -0.66 -12.41
N GLU A 525 25.14 -1.26 -13.20
CA GLU A 525 25.49 -2.33 -14.15
C GLU A 525 25.87 -1.74 -15.51
N SER A 526 26.69 -2.45 -16.25
CA SER A 526 27.09 -2.14 -17.63
C SER A 526 26.42 -3.08 -18.61
N VAL A 527 26.14 -2.59 -19.81
CA VAL A 527 25.51 -3.36 -20.88
C VAL A 527 26.16 -3.05 -22.22
N ASP A 528 26.27 -4.03 -23.09
CA ASP A 528 26.61 -3.86 -24.49
C ASP A 528 25.33 -3.73 -25.34
N LEU A 529 25.13 -2.58 -25.95
CA LEU A 529 23.95 -2.28 -26.76
C LEU A 529 24.09 -2.78 -28.23
N THR A 530 25.28 -3.14 -28.67
CA THR A 530 25.55 -3.48 -30.11
C THR A 530 24.69 -4.64 -30.62
N SER A 531 24.27 -5.54 -29.76
CA SER A 531 23.43 -6.69 -30.10
C SER A 531 21.98 -6.58 -29.61
N ALA A 532 21.58 -5.39 -29.12
CA ALA A 532 20.20 -5.16 -28.69
C ALA A 532 19.29 -4.92 -29.90
N ASP A 533 18.17 -5.64 -29.96
CA ASP A 533 17.14 -5.40 -30.98
C ASP A 533 16.20 -4.25 -30.55
N ILE A 534 15.92 -4.15 -29.24
CA ILE A 534 15.11 -3.07 -28.67
C ILE A 534 15.77 -2.60 -27.37
N VAL A 535 15.94 -1.30 -27.23
CA VAL A 535 16.29 -0.66 -25.95
C VAL A 535 15.07 0.05 -25.40
N PHE A 536 14.73 -0.20 -24.14
CA PHE A 536 13.60 0.43 -23.46
C PHE A 536 14.07 1.31 -22.31
N LEU A 537 13.54 2.53 -22.25
CA LEU A 537 13.79 3.52 -21.20
C LEU A 537 12.44 4.04 -20.67
N GLY A 538 12.12 3.74 -19.41
CA GLY A 538 10.88 4.14 -18.75
C GLY A 538 10.89 5.55 -18.18
N GLY A 539 9.83 5.94 -17.47
CA GLY A 539 9.74 7.17 -16.68
C GLY A 539 9.98 6.92 -15.20
N GLY A 540 10.45 7.93 -14.50
CA GLY A 540 10.73 7.86 -13.06
C GLY A 540 10.38 9.16 -12.34
N PRO A 541 10.40 9.16 -11.00
CA PRO A 541 10.36 10.38 -10.22
C PRO A 541 11.57 11.27 -10.55
N ASP A 542 11.46 12.55 -10.29
CA ASP A 542 12.47 13.54 -10.67
C ASP A 542 13.91 13.20 -10.20
N ARG A 543 14.06 12.68 -9.00
CA ARG A 543 15.38 12.30 -8.45
C ARG A 543 15.98 11.08 -9.13
N GLU A 544 15.17 10.04 -9.32
CA GLU A 544 15.55 8.82 -10.01
C GLU A 544 15.87 9.12 -11.47
N GLN A 545 15.09 9.99 -12.10
CA GLN A 545 15.32 10.45 -13.45
C GLN A 545 16.64 11.23 -13.58
N LYS A 546 16.96 12.11 -12.61
CA LYS A 546 18.23 12.83 -12.57
C LYS A 546 19.42 11.86 -12.44
N LEU A 547 19.34 10.90 -11.54
CA LEU A 547 20.39 9.89 -11.37
C LEU A 547 20.57 9.04 -12.64
N ALA A 548 19.46 8.63 -13.27
CA ALA A 548 19.50 7.93 -14.54
C ALA A 548 20.14 8.78 -15.65
N SER A 549 19.83 10.09 -15.71
CA SER A 549 20.47 11.03 -16.65
C SER A 549 21.98 11.06 -16.47
N GLU A 550 22.47 11.18 -15.23
CA GLU A 550 23.92 11.22 -14.93
C GLU A 550 24.66 9.96 -15.43
N VAL A 551 24.06 8.78 -15.24
CA VAL A 551 24.66 7.52 -15.72
C VAL A 551 24.59 7.43 -17.24
N LEU A 552 23.44 7.78 -17.83
CA LEU A 552 23.23 7.72 -19.27
C LEU A 552 24.12 8.71 -20.04
N LEU A 553 24.51 9.83 -19.43
CA LEU A 553 25.51 10.74 -20.00
C LEU A 553 26.85 10.02 -20.28
N GLY A 554 27.23 9.08 -19.40
CA GLY A 554 28.40 8.23 -19.62
C GLY A 554 28.26 7.25 -20.81
N MET A 555 27.01 6.91 -21.17
CA MET A 555 26.66 6.01 -22.28
C MET A 555 26.20 6.77 -23.54
N ARG A 556 26.32 8.11 -23.58
CA ARG A 556 25.78 8.97 -24.65
C ARG A 556 26.21 8.51 -26.05
N GLU A 557 27.50 8.29 -26.25
CA GLU A 557 28.03 7.92 -27.57
C GLU A 557 27.62 6.52 -28.00
N GLU A 558 27.50 5.60 -27.06
CA GLU A 558 27.02 4.25 -27.32
C GLU A 558 25.54 4.24 -27.75
N LEU A 559 24.69 4.96 -26.99
CA LEU A 559 23.27 5.14 -27.31
C LEU A 559 23.07 5.88 -28.63
N ARG A 560 23.87 6.93 -28.90
CA ARG A 560 23.84 7.64 -30.17
C ARG A 560 24.20 6.71 -31.34
N THR A 561 25.29 5.95 -31.21
CA THR A 561 25.71 4.99 -32.23
C THR A 561 24.64 3.93 -32.47
N TYR A 562 23.99 3.44 -31.40
CA TYR A 562 22.90 2.49 -31.49
C TYR A 562 21.71 3.06 -32.29
N VAL A 563 21.27 4.30 -31.99
CA VAL A 563 20.13 4.95 -32.66
C VAL A 563 20.48 5.33 -34.10
N GLU A 564 21.66 5.89 -34.36
CA GLU A 564 22.14 6.22 -35.72
C GLU A 564 22.35 4.98 -36.59
N GLY A 565 22.58 3.82 -35.96
CA GLY A 565 22.63 2.50 -36.59
C GLY A 565 21.28 1.82 -36.84
N ASP A 566 20.17 2.60 -36.81
CA ASP A 566 18.78 2.12 -36.92
C ASP A 566 18.33 1.22 -35.75
N GLY A 567 18.97 1.30 -34.58
CA GLY A 567 18.55 0.61 -33.37
C GLY A 567 17.19 1.14 -32.84
N ALA A 568 16.31 0.24 -32.46
CA ALA A 568 14.99 0.59 -31.97
C ALA A 568 15.02 1.01 -30.48
N LEU A 569 14.90 2.31 -30.21
CA LEU A 569 14.83 2.88 -28.86
C LEU A 569 13.40 3.32 -28.54
N LEU A 570 12.80 2.71 -27.52
CA LEU A 570 11.50 3.09 -26.98
C LEU A 570 11.68 3.81 -25.64
N ALA A 571 11.39 5.10 -25.61
CA ALA A 571 11.50 5.93 -24.42
C ALA A 571 10.13 6.51 -24.02
N ILE A 572 9.80 6.44 -22.73
CA ILE A 572 8.50 6.84 -22.21
C ILE A 572 8.69 7.94 -21.16
N CYS A 573 7.85 8.99 -21.21
CA CYS A 573 7.78 10.07 -20.21
C CYS A 573 9.17 10.65 -19.87
N GLY A 574 9.68 10.44 -18.65
CA GLY A 574 11.00 10.88 -18.20
C GLY A 574 12.14 10.34 -19.05
N GLY A 575 12.06 9.07 -19.50
CA GLY A 575 13.03 8.52 -20.45
C GLY A 575 13.12 9.29 -21.75
N TYR A 576 11.97 9.76 -22.28
CA TYR A 576 11.96 10.63 -23.47
C TYR A 576 12.59 12.01 -23.19
N GLN A 577 12.34 12.59 -22.00
CA GLN A 577 12.95 13.86 -21.60
C GLN A 577 14.48 13.76 -21.52
N ILE A 578 15.01 12.67 -21.00
CA ILE A 578 16.45 12.41 -20.90
C ILE A 578 17.13 12.40 -22.27
N LEU A 579 16.45 11.95 -23.33
CA LEU A 579 17.01 11.91 -24.69
C LEU A 579 17.20 13.30 -25.30
N GLY A 580 16.49 14.34 -24.81
CA GLY A 580 16.65 15.72 -25.22
C GLY A 580 17.96 16.35 -24.78
N SER A 581 18.15 17.65 -25.05
CA SER A 581 19.37 18.37 -24.64
C SER A 581 19.38 18.69 -23.15
N ASN A 582 18.22 18.99 -22.58
CA ASN A 582 18.01 19.24 -21.16
C ASN A 582 16.53 19.05 -20.79
N TRP A 583 16.27 18.87 -19.50
CA TRP A 583 14.91 18.85 -18.95
C TRP A 583 14.88 19.59 -17.60
N LEU A 584 13.69 19.94 -17.10
CA LEU A 584 13.54 20.74 -15.89
C LEU A 584 13.09 19.85 -14.72
N MET A 585 13.80 19.93 -13.60
CA MET A 585 13.41 19.38 -12.30
C MET A 585 13.07 20.59 -11.38
N GLY A 586 11.79 20.94 -11.30
CA GLY A 586 11.41 22.22 -10.71
C GLY A 586 12.05 23.40 -11.44
N ASP A 587 12.89 24.18 -10.75
CA ASP A 587 13.65 25.29 -11.32
C ASP A 587 15.07 24.90 -11.79
N GLU A 588 15.50 23.66 -11.55
CA GLU A 588 16.81 23.14 -11.94
C GLU A 588 16.78 22.60 -13.37
N SER A 589 17.74 23.02 -14.21
CA SER A 589 17.94 22.44 -15.54
C SER A 589 18.93 21.29 -15.45
N VAL A 590 18.49 20.09 -15.80
CA VAL A 590 19.30 18.87 -15.84
C VAL A 590 19.72 18.57 -17.27
N GLU A 591 21.01 18.26 -17.48
CA GLU A 591 21.55 17.89 -18.79
C GLU A 591 20.97 16.55 -19.27
N GLY A 592 20.59 16.51 -20.56
CA GLY A 592 20.16 15.30 -21.24
C GLY A 592 21.19 14.78 -22.26
N LEU A 593 20.80 13.77 -23.02
CA LEU A 593 21.71 13.05 -23.91
C LEU A 593 21.92 13.75 -25.26
N SER A 594 21.08 14.70 -25.65
CA SER A 594 21.11 15.35 -26.98
C SER A 594 21.13 14.34 -28.13
N ILE A 595 20.32 13.30 -28.06
CA ILE A 595 20.17 12.27 -29.10
C ILE A 595 18.99 12.61 -30.03
N LEU A 596 18.01 13.38 -29.52
CA LEU A 596 16.85 13.90 -30.25
C LEU A 596 17.14 15.26 -30.86
#